data_c2afbef3d3b74d01ba925eb1d79f281d
#
_entry.id   c2afbef3d3b74d01ba925eb1d79f281d
#
_cell.length_a   1.000
_cell.length_b   1.000
_cell.length_c   1.000
_cell.angle_alpha   90.00
_cell.angle_beta   90.00
_cell.angle_gamma   90.00
#
_symmetry.space_group_name_H-M   'P 1'
#
loop_
_entity.id
_entity.type
_entity.pdbx_description
1 polymer ?
#
loop_
_entity_poly.entity_id
_entity_poly.type
_entity_poly.pdbx_seq_one_letter_code
_entity_poly.pdbx_strand_id
1 'polypeptide(L)'
;MATTNSRAATRTTTGELRPPLPPYDRDGAARKVRLAEDVWNSRDPAKVATGYTLDSVWRNRAEFLSGRDAIVQFLTRKWTRELEYRLIKELWAFHENRIAVRFAYEWRDDSGQWFRSYGNENWEFDASGLMRWRIASINDLPIREADRRYRWPLGRRPDDHPGLSDLGL
;
A
#
# COMPACT_ATOMS: atom_id res chain seq x y z
N MET A 1 -46.00 7.75 21.79
CA MET A 1 -44.84 8.53 21.24
C MET A 1 -43.86 7.55 20.61
N ALA A 2 -43.87 7.50 19.32
CA ALA A 2 -43.02 6.57 18.57
C ALA A 2 -41.72 7.29 18.15
N THR A 3 -40.60 6.85 18.67
CA THR A 3 -39.26 7.34 18.28
C THR A 3 -38.82 6.65 17.00
N THR A 4 -38.83 7.40 15.92
CA THR A 4 -38.36 6.99 14.62
C THR A 4 -36.83 6.94 14.62
N ASN A 5 -36.26 5.73 14.56
CA ASN A 5 -34.83 5.52 14.46
C ASN A 5 -34.43 5.67 12.98
N SER A 6 -33.91 6.84 12.63
CA SER A 6 -33.42 7.14 11.29
C SER A 6 -32.07 6.42 11.06
N ARG A 7 -32.14 5.28 10.40
CA ARG A 7 -30.98 4.55 9.92
C ARG A 7 -30.39 5.33 8.73
N ALA A 8 -29.26 5.99 8.94
CA ALA A 8 -28.55 6.70 7.88
C ALA A 8 -28.24 5.72 6.73
N ALA A 9 -28.85 5.96 5.58
CA ALA A 9 -28.60 5.21 4.37
C ALA A 9 -27.16 5.47 3.93
N THR A 10 -26.34 4.42 3.96
CA THR A 10 -25.01 4.40 3.35
C THR A 10 -25.17 4.71 1.87
N ARG A 11 -24.68 5.85 1.43
CA ARG A 11 -24.60 6.21 0.01
C ARG A 11 -23.68 5.21 -0.68
N THR A 12 -24.26 4.23 -1.35
CA THR A 12 -23.56 3.37 -2.30
C THR A 12 -23.14 4.25 -3.48
N THR A 13 -21.90 4.66 -3.51
CA THR A 13 -21.30 5.21 -4.73
C THR A 13 -21.31 4.06 -5.74
N THR A 14 -22.02 4.24 -6.84
CA THR A 14 -21.91 3.39 -8.05
C THR A 14 -20.50 3.60 -8.58
N GLY A 15 -19.52 2.95 -7.95
CA GLY A 15 -18.10 3.14 -8.14
C GLY A 15 -17.49 1.92 -8.79
N GLU A 16 -16.52 2.15 -9.56
CA GLU A 16 -15.65 1.22 -10.24
C GLU A 16 -15.20 0.07 -9.31
N LEU A 17 -15.55 -1.18 -9.65
CA LEU A 17 -15.09 -2.35 -8.96
C LEU A 17 -13.58 -2.52 -9.13
N ARG A 18 -12.88 -2.91 -8.06
CA ARG A 18 -11.44 -3.14 -8.04
C ARG A 18 -11.12 -4.59 -7.64
N PRO A 19 -11.30 -5.56 -8.55
CA PRO A 19 -10.96 -6.95 -8.29
C PRO A 19 -9.47 -7.16 -7.98
N PRO A 20 -9.13 -8.22 -7.24
CA PRO A 20 -10.01 -9.17 -6.54
C PRO A 20 -10.91 -8.52 -5.50
N LEU A 21 -12.14 -9.06 -5.33
CA LEU A 21 -13.12 -8.56 -4.35
C LEU A 21 -13.12 -9.42 -3.09
N PRO A 22 -13.42 -8.85 -1.91
CA PRO A 22 -13.63 -9.65 -0.71
C PRO A 22 -14.96 -10.45 -0.81
N PRO A 23 -15.13 -11.58 -0.06
CA PRO A 23 -14.12 -12.15 0.83
C PRO A 23 -12.95 -12.75 0.05
N TYR A 24 -11.73 -12.56 0.57
CA TYR A 24 -10.54 -13.06 -0.11
C TYR A 24 -10.30 -14.54 0.18
N ASP A 25 -9.91 -15.29 -0.84
CA ASP A 25 -9.13 -16.51 -0.74
C ASP A 25 -7.62 -16.19 -0.84
N ARG A 26 -6.79 -17.23 -0.75
CA ARG A 26 -5.32 -17.06 -0.77
C ARG A 26 -4.83 -16.42 -2.08
N ASP A 27 -5.36 -16.86 -3.21
CA ASP A 27 -4.92 -16.38 -4.53
C ASP A 27 -5.39 -14.96 -4.77
N GLY A 28 -6.64 -14.65 -4.40
CA GLY A 28 -7.19 -13.29 -4.44
C GLY A 28 -6.41 -12.31 -3.56
N ALA A 29 -6.09 -12.71 -2.33
CA ALA A 29 -5.28 -11.91 -1.41
C ALA A 29 -3.87 -11.67 -1.96
N ALA A 30 -3.18 -12.71 -2.43
CA ALA A 30 -1.84 -12.61 -3.02
C ALA A 30 -1.84 -11.69 -4.25
N ARG A 31 -2.84 -11.86 -5.14
CA ARG A 31 -3.02 -11.00 -6.30
C ARG A 31 -3.28 -9.54 -5.90
N LYS A 32 -4.08 -9.31 -4.86
CA LYS A 32 -4.34 -7.96 -4.35
C LYS A 32 -3.07 -7.30 -3.84
N VAL A 33 -2.22 -8.03 -3.13
CA VAL A 33 -0.91 -7.56 -2.65
C VAL A 33 0.00 -7.19 -3.82
N ARG A 34 0.06 -8.03 -4.87
CA ARG A 34 0.88 -7.75 -6.05
C ARG A 34 0.40 -6.51 -6.82
N LEU A 35 -0.91 -6.35 -7.00
CA LEU A 35 -1.48 -5.15 -7.64
C LEU A 35 -1.18 -3.87 -6.86
N ALA A 36 -1.20 -3.93 -5.52
CA ALA A 36 -0.82 -2.80 -4.69
C ALA A 36 0.69 -2.49 -4.81
N GLU A 37 1.56 -3.51 -4.83
CA GLU A 37 2.99 -3.34 -5.09
C GLU A 37 3.23 -2.65 -6.44
N ASP A 38 2.60 -3.14 -7.51
CA ASP A 38 2.77 -2.62 -8.87
C ASP A 38 2.36 -1.14 -8.97
N VAL A 39 1.22 -0.78 -8.37
CA VAL A 39 0.76 0.61 -8.43
C VAL A 39 1.62 1.55 -7.59
N TRP A 40 2.13 1.09 -6.44
CA TRP A 40 3.06 1.88 -5.62
C TRP A 40 4.43 2.06 -6.31
N ASN A 41 4.92 1.05 -7.00
CA ASN A 41 6.15 1.14 -7.80
C ASN A 41 6.03 2.10 -8.99
N SER A 42 4.81 2.46 -9.41
CA SER A 42 4.63 3.52 -10.42
C SER A 42 5.04 4.91 -9.91
N ARG A 43 5.05 5.12 -8.59
CA ARG A 43 5.31 6.41 -7.93
C ARG A 43 4.41 7.54 -8.42
N ASP A 44 3.21 7.19 -8.82
CA ASP A 44 2.16 8.13 -9.25
C ASP A 44 1.13 8.29 -8.12
N PRO A 45 1.14 9.42 -7.37
CA PRO A 45 0.24 9.64 -6.25
C PRO A 45 -1.24 9.55 -6.63
N ALA A 46 -1.62 10.10 -7.77
CA ALA A 46 -3.01 10.11 -8.24
C ALA A 46 -3.46 8.68 -8.57
N LYS A 47 -2.61 7.92 -9.28
CA LYS A 47 -2.87 6.52 -9.62
C LYS A 47 -3.01 5.64 -8.37
N VAL A 48 -2.12 5.81 -7.39
CA VAL A 48 -2.22 5.07 -6.12
C VAL A 48 -3.51 5.40 -5.39
N ALA A 49 -3.89 6.67 -5.31
CA ALA A 49 -5.09 7.12 -4.59
C ALA A 49 -6.38 6.48 -5.14
N THR A 50 -6.44 6.09 -6.42
CA THR A 50 -7.62 5.42 -6.99
C THR A 50 -7.93 4.05 -6.38
N GLY A 51 -6.97 3.42 -5.72
CA GLY A 51 -7.16 2.14 -5.01
C GLY A 51 -7.84 2.24 -3.64
N TYR A 52 -8.15 3.47 -3.18
CA TYR A 52 -8.69 3.75 -1.86
C TYR A 52 -10.10 4.34 -1.94
N THR A 53 -10.90 4.15 -0.89
CA THR A 53 -12.20 4.83 -0.78
C THR A 53 -12.01 6.35 -0.66
N LEU A 54 -13.04 7.14 -0.97
CA LEU A 54 -12.97 8.60 -0.89
C LEU A 54 -12.67 9.10 0.53
N ASP A 55 -13.13 8.35 1.53
CA ASP A 55 -12.99 8.60 2.95
C ASP A 55 -11.95 7.70 3.64
N SER A 56 -11.07 7.07 2.86
CA SER A 56 -10.07 6.14 3.38
C SER A 56 -9.23 6.75 4.50
N VAL A 57 -8.96 5.96 5.53
CA VAL A 57 -8.17 6.38 6.69
C VAL A 57 -6.84 5.64 6.71
N TRP A 58 -5.76 6.37 6.89
CA TRP A 58 -4.42 5.83 7.04
C TRP A 58 -3.78 6.21 8.38
N ARG A 59 -3.00 5.31 8.92
CA ARG A 59 -1.84 5.64 9.76
C ARG A 59 -0.59 5.17 9.02
N ASN A 60 0.30 6.08 8.70
CA ASN A 60 1.61 5.76 8.13
C ASN A 60 2.71 6.23 9.09
N ARG A 61 3.40 5.30 9.75
CA ARG A 61 4.28 5.60 10.88
C ARG A 61 3.48 6.30 12.00
N ALA A 62 3.75 7.56 12.25
CA ALA A 62 3.03 8.41 13.21
C ALA A 62 2.09 9.45 12.54
N GLU A 63 2.00 9.47 11.21
CA GLU A 63 1.14 10.40 10.47
C GLU A 63 -0.22 9.76 10.19
N PHE A 64 -1.28 10.51 10.48
CA PHE A 64 -2.67 10.11 10.25
C PHE A 64 -3.23 10.91 9.07
N LEU A 65 -3.87 10.22 8.12
CA LEU A 65 -4.43 10.79 6.90
C LEU A 65 -5.90 10.38 6.77
N SER A 66 -6.70 11.26 6.17
CA SER A 66 -8.09 10.97 5.82
C SER A 66 -8.41 11.49 4.43
N GLY A 67 -8.95 10.62 3.58
CA GLY A 67 -9.39 10.93 2.23
C GLY A 67 -8.28 10.88 1.17
N ARG A 68 -8.71 10.77 -0.10
CA ARG A 68 -7.79 10.62 -1.25
C ARG A 68 -6.87 11.83 -1.44
N ASP A 69 -7.35 13.05 -1.19
CA ASP A 69 -6.53 14.26 -1.37
C ASP A 69 -5.36 14.29 -0.40
N ALA A 70 -5.58 13.91 0.87
CA ALA A 70 -4.51 13.77 1.84
C ALA A 70 -3.50 12.67 1.45
N ILE A 71 -3.98 11.56 0.88
CA ILE A 71 -3.14 10.47 0.35
C ILE A 71 -2.25 11.00 -0.79
N VAL A 72 -2.82 11.73 -1.74
CA VAL A 72 -2.06 12.32 -2.88
C VAL A 72 -0.98 13.27 -2.36
N GLN A 73 -1.32 14.16 -1.43
CA GLN A 73 -0.36 15.10 -0.83
C GLN A 73 0.77 14.38 -0.10
N PHE A 74 0.43 13.35 0.70
CA PHE A 74 1.42 12.53 1.40
C PHE A 74 2.38 11.84 0.42
N LEU A 75 1.86 11.17 -0.61
CA LEU A 75 2.67 10.43 -1.58
C LEU A 75 3.53 11.36 -2.45
N THR A 76 3.04 12.57 -2.75
CA THR A 76 3.82 13.59 -3.45
C THR A 76 5.06 13.97 -2.62
N ARG A 77 4.89 14.27 -1.32
CA ARG A 77 6.02 14.55 -0.42
C ARG A 77 6.95 13.35 -0.28
N LYS A 78 6.39 12.15 -0.15
CA LYS A 78 7.15 10.91 -0.03
C LYS A 78 8.11 10.72 -1.21
N TRP A 79 7.62 10.75 -2.44
CA TRP A 79 8.45 10.48 -3.62
C TRP A 79 9.26 11.67 -4.15
N THR A 80 9.03 12.86 -3.62
CA THR A 80 9.98 13.98 -3.74
C THR A 80 11.23 13.73 -2.88
N ARG A 81 11.07 13.11 -1.71
CA ARG A 81 12.15 12.81 -0.77
C ARG A 81 12.81 11.44 -1.04
N GLU A 82 12.01 10.42 -1.32
CA GLU A 82 12.46 9.03 -1.48
C GLU A 82 12.72 8.73 -2.96
N LEU A 83 13.95 9.03 -3.40
CA LEU A 83 14.40 8.87 -4.78
C LEU A 83 14.74 7.40 -5.07
N GLU A 84 14.70 7.00 -6.33
CA GLU A 84 15.07 5.64 -6.76
C GLU A 84 14.26 4.52 -6.08
N TYR A 85 13.05 4.82 -5.65
CA TYR A 85 12.16 3.96 -4.86
C TYR A 85 11.79 2.66 -5.58
N ARG A 86 12.01 1.52 -4.91
CA ARG A 86 11.61 0.17 -5.33
C ARG A 86 11.06 -0.60 -4.15
N LEU A 87 9.90 -1.20 -4.33
CA LEU A 87 9.12 -1.84 -3.27
C LEU A 87 8.85 -3.31 -3.61
N ILE A 88 8.97 -4.18 -2.62
CA ILE A 88 8.45 -5.55 -2.64
C ILE A 88 7.46 -5.72 -1.49
N LYS A 89 6.28 -6.26 -1.78
CA LYS A 89 5.26 -6.65 -0.80
C LYS A 89 5.07 -8.16 -0.81
N GLU A 90 4.75 -8.71 0.35
CA GLU A 90 4.45 -10.13 0.51
C GLU A 90 3.24 -10.33 1.41
N LEU A 91 2.32 -11.19 0.96
CA LEU A 91 1.15 -11.58 1.75
C LEU A 91 1.60 -12.30 3.03
N TRP A 92 1.18 -11.81 4.20
CA TRP A 92 1.43 -12.49 5.47
C TRP A 92 0.22 -13.30 5.94
N ALA A 93 -0.96 -12.70 5.96
CA ALA A 93 -2.20 -13.32 6.35
C ALA A 93 -3.40 -12.60 5.70
N PHE A 94 -4.56 -13.26 5.69
CA PHE A 94 -5.81 -12.67 5.23
C PHE A 94 -7.00 -13.28 5.98
N HIS A 95 -8.08 -12.52 6.07
CA HIS A 95 -9.36 -12.98 6.60
C HIS A 95 -10.47 -12.08 6.08
N GLU A 96 -11.47 -12.68 5.42
CA GLU A 96 -12.61 -11.96 4.83
C GLU A 96 -12.18 -10.77 3.96
N ASN A 97 -12.39 -9.52 4.43
CA ASN A 97 -12.03 -8.30 3.72
C ASN A 97 -10.72 -7.66 4.22
N ARG A 98 -9.91 -8.40 4.99
CA ARG A 98 -8.65 -7.93 5.60
C ARG A 98 -7.45 -8.68 5.05
N ILE A 99 -6.37 -7.94 4.85
CA ILE A 99 -5.08 -8.49 4.42
C ILE A 99 -3.97 -7.89 5.28
N ALA A 100 -3.12 -8.75 5.84
CA ALA A 100 -1.88 -8.36 6.49
C ALA A 100 -0.71 -8.58 5.53
N VAL A 101 0.18 -7.60 5.44
CA VAL A 101 1.28 -7.54 4.48
C VAL A 101 2.57 -7.18 5.18
N ARG A 102 3.65 -7.88 4.85
CA ARG A 102 4.99 -7.39 5.12
C ARG A 102 5.59 -6.82 3.85
N PHE A 103 6.47 -5.84 3.98
CA PHE A 103 7.11 -5.22 2.83
C PHE A 103 8.50 -4.69 3.18
N ALA A 104 9.32 -4.53 2.15
CA ALA A 104 10.53 -3.74 2.23
C ALA A 104 10.69 -2.91 0.96
N TYR A 105 11.29 -1.74 1.08
CA TYR A 105 11.62 -0.91 -0.07
C TYR A 105 12.98 -0.27 0.08
N GLU A 106 13.65 -0.08 -1.05
CA GLU A 106 14.92 0.63 -1.13
C GLU A 106 14.72 1.99 -1.78
N TRP A 107 15.43 2.97 -1.28
CA TRP A 107 15.39 4.35 -1.75
C TRP A 107 16.65 5.09 -1.33
N ARG A 108 16.93 6.21 -1.95
CA ARG A 108 17.95 7.14 -1.50
C ARG A 108 17.40 8.53 -1.27
N ASP A 109 18.02 9.32 -0.41
CA ASP A 109 17.72 10.73 -0.27
C ASP A 109 18.52 11.58 -1.29
N ASP A 110 18.36 12.89 -1.23
CA ASP A 110 19.04 13.85 -2.10
C ASP A 110 20.54 13.99 -1.81
N SER A 111 21.00 13.57 -0.62
CA SER A 111 22.44 13.50 -0.29
C SER A 111 23.11 12.26 -0.92
N GLY A 112 22.34 11.33 -1.45
CA GLY A 112 22.82 10.05 -1.99
C GLY A 112 22.88 8.92 -0.96
N GLN A 113 22.46 9.16 0.29
CA GLN A 113 22.39 8.10 1.31
C GLN A 113 21.27 7.12 0.95
N TRP A 114 21.62 5.83 0.84
CA TRP A 114 20.68 4.75 0.62
C TRP A 114 20.07 4.24 1.91
N PHE A 115 18.81 3.80 1.79
CA PHE A 115 18.04 3.20 2.89
C PHE A 115 17.35 1.94 2.40
N ARG A 116 17.18 0.97 3.33
CA ARG A 116 16.19 -0.09 3.20
C ARG A 116 15.20 0.07 4.34
N SER A 117 13.94 0.23 3.98
CA SER A 117 12.84 0.38 4.94
C SER A 117 12.07 -0.91 5.03
N TYR A 118 11.86 -1.40 6.25
CA TYR A 118 11.10 -2.61 6.54
C TYR A 118 9.76 -2.21 7.17
N GLY A 119 8.68 -2.84 6.72
CA GLY A 119 7.37 -2.52 7.24
C GLY A 119 6.41 -3.69 7.28
N ASN A 120 5.43 -3.51 8.16
CA ASN A 120 4.24 -4.34 8.23
C ASN A 120 3.02 -3.43 8.11
N GLU A 121 2.02 -3.88 7.38
CA GLU A 121 0.79 -3.12 7.23
C GLU A 121 -0.45 -4.01 7.26
N ASN A 122 -1.52 -3.44 7.78
CA ASN A 122 -2.83 -4.05 7.84
C ASN A 122 -3.78 -3.28 6.93
N TRP A 123 -4.51 -3.99 6.10
CA TRP A 123 -5.48 -3.44 5.17
C TRP A 123 -6.89 -3.92 5.48
N GLU A 124 -7.86 -3.06 5.25
CA GLU A 124 -9.27 -3.41 5.22
C GLU A 124 -9.92 -2.80 3.98
N PHE A 125 -10.73 -3.61 3.30
CA PHE A 125 -11.38 -3.24 2.03
C PHE A 125 -12.88 -3.13 2.19
N ASP A 126 -13.51 -2.31 1.36
CA ASP A 126 -14.97 -2.35 1.16
C ASP A 126 -15.36 -3.43 0.16
N ALA A 127 -16.67 -3.62 -0.05
CA ALA A 127 -17.20 -4.64 -0.97
C ALA A 127 -16.83 -4.40 -2.45
N SER A 128 -16.46 -3.18 -2.82
CA SER A 128 -16.00 -2.84 -4.18
C SER A 128 -14.53 -3.16 -4.41
N GLY A 129 -13.80 -3.60 -3.37
CA GLY A 129 -12.38 -3.88 -3.43
C GLY A 129 -11.50 -2.64 -3.29
N LEU A 130 -12.05 -1.51 -2.86
CA LEU A 130 -11.29 -0.31 -2.50
C LEU A 130 -10.81 -0.41 -1.05
N MET A 131 -9.57 0.00 -0.80
CA MET A 131 -9.01 0.01 0.55
C MET A 131 -9.57 1.18 1.35
N ARG A 132 -10.28 0.87 2.43
CA ARG A 132 -10.87 1.86 3.34
C ARG A 132 -10.00 2.18 4.54
N TRP A 133 -9.12 1.26 4.93
CA TRP A 133 -8.24 1.43 6.06
C TRP A 133 -6.86 0.84 5.79
N ARG A 134 -5.82 1.61 6.10
CA ARG A 134 -4.42 1.19 6.00
C ARG A 134 -3.64 1.63 7.22
N ILE A 135 -3.03 0.69 7.91
CA ILE A 135 -2.18 0.94 9.08
C ILE A 135 -0.81 0.38 8.77
N ALA A 136 0.23 1.24 8.75
CA ALA A 136 1.59 0.83 8.42
C ALA A 136 2.57 1.28 9.50
N SER A 137 3.39 0.34 9.98
CA SER A 137 4.55 0.58 10.83
C SER A 137 5.81 0.31 10.01
N ILE A 138 6.79 1.22 10.04
CA ILE A 138 7.95 1.20 9.15
C ILE A 138 9.20 1.63 9.91
N ASN A 139 10.29 0.88 9.72
CA ASN A 139 11.63 1.17 10.26
C ASN A 139 12.60 1.40 9.11
N ASP A 140 13.40 2.45 9.16
CA ASP A 140 14.42 2.74 8.17
C ASP A 140 15.80 2.27 8.65
N LEU A 141 16.52 1.61 7.77
CA LEU A 141 17.90 1.19 7.96
C LEU A 141 18.78 1.87 6.91
N PRO A 142 19.74 2.71 7.28
CA PRO A 142 20.75 3.18 6.34
C PRO A 142 21.58 2.01 5.82
N ILE A 143 21.81 1.96 4.51
CA ILE A 143 22.61 0.92 3.86
C ILE A 143 23.64 1.56 2.93
N ARG A 144 24.66 0.83 2.57
CA ARG A 144 25.57 1.23 1.49
C ARG A 144 24.91 0.92 0.14
N GLU A 145 25.25 1.65 -0.90
CA GLU A 145 24.76 1.37 -2.25
C GLU A 145 25.11 -0.06 -2.70
N ALA A 146 26.28 -0.56 -2.32
CA ALA A 146 26.70 -1.93 -2.62
C ALA A 146 25.80 -3.01 -1.97
N ASP A 147 25.12 -2.70 -0.88
CA ASP A 147 24.24 -3.62 -0.15
C ASP A 147 22.81 -3.65 -0.69
N ARG A 148 22.52 -2.87 -1.72
CA ARG A 148 21.21 -2.88 -2.40
C ARG A 148 20.91 -4.23 -3.02
N ARG A 149 19.65 -4.64 -2.90
CA ARG A 149 19.13 -5.87 -3.49
C ARG A 149 18.11 -5.63 -4.60
N TYR A 150 17.53 -4.43 -4.68
CA TYR A 150 16.50 -4.06 -5.64
C TYR A 150 17.14 -3.29 -6.80
N ARG A 151 17.40 -3.98 -7.91
CA ARG A 151 18.17 -3.42 -9.03
C ARG A 151 17.46 -3.45 -10.38
N TRP A 152 16.15 -3.76 -10.40
CA TRP A 152 15.37 -3.65 -11.64
C TRP A 152 15.20 -2.18 -12.04
N PRO A 153 14.92 -1.87 -13.34
CA PRO A 153 14.59 -0.51 -13.78
C PRO A 153 13.41 0.04 -12.99
N LEU A 154 13.38 1.36 -12.77
CA LEU A 154 12.28 2.01 -12.04
C LEU A 154 10.92 1.63 -12.63
N GLY A 155 9.96 1.38 -11.75
CA GLY A 155 8.62 0.94 -12.11
C GLY A 155 8.33 -0.47 -11.60
N ARG A 156 7.46 -1.18 -12.29
CA ARG A 156 6.97 -2.52 -11.91
C ARG A 156 8.12 -3.50 -11.72
N ARG A 157 8.08 -4.25 -10.61
CA ARG A 157 9.04 -5.34 -10.37
C ARG A 157 8.81 -6.47 -11.40
N PRO A 158 9.87 -7.00 -12.06
CA PRO A 158 9.76 -8.17 -12.92
C PRO A 158 9.14 -9.37 -12.20
N ASP A 159 8.40 -10.21 -12.93
CA ASP A 159 7.70 -11.35 -12.33
C ASP A 159 8.67 -12.45 -11.86
N ASP A 160 9.84 -12.55 -12.47
CA ASP A 160 10.93 -13.47 -12.13
C ASP A 160 11.89 -12.94 -11.04
N HIS A 161 11.69 -11.69 -10.59
CA HIS A 161 12.50 -11.14 -9.50
C HIS A 161 12.13 -11.79 -8.17
N PRO A 162 13.11 -12.21 -7.35
CA PRO A 162 12.86 -12.84 -6.05
C PRO A 162 11.96 -12.00 -5.14
N GLY A 163 11.11 -12.65 -4.35
CA GLY A 163 10.31 -12.04 -3.28
C GLY A 163 11.12 -11.78 -2.01
N LEU A 164 10.48 -11.25 -0.97
CA LEU A 164 11.14 -10.96 0.31
C LEU A 164 11.68 -12.23 0.96
N SER A 165 10.88 -13.29 1.02
CA SER A 165 11.28 -14.58 1.61
C SER A 165 12.49 -15.18 0.88
N ASP A 166 12.53 -15.09 -0.45
CA ASP A 166 13.64 -15.59 -1.27
C ASP A 166 14.93 -14.80 -1.03
N LEU A 167 14.79 -13.51 -0.74
CA LEU A 167 15.91 -12.61 -0.45
C LEU A 167 16.39 -12.67 1.01
N GLY A 168 15.68 -13.40 1.87
CA GLY A 168 15.96 -13.45 3.31
C GLY A 168 15.70 -12.10 4.02
N LEU A 169 14.71 -11.36 3.56
CA LEU A 169 14.30 -10.05 4.07
C LEU A 169 13.02 -10.14 4.87
#